data_efedcb2747ecb80d1ad3a22ea5bff2cc
#
_entry.id   efedcb2747ecb80d1ad3a22ea5bff2cc
#
_cell.length_a   1.000
_cell.length_b   1.000
_cell.length_c   1.000
_cell.angle_alpha   90.00
_cell.angle_beta   90.00
_cell.angle_gamma   90.00
#
_symmetry.space_group_name_H-M   'P 1'
#
loop_
_entity.id
_entity.type
_entity.pdbx_description
1 polymer ?
#
loop_
_entity_poly.entity_id
_entity_poly.type
_entity_poly.pdbx_seq_one_letter_code
_entity_poly.pdbx_strand_id
1 'polypeptide(L)'
;MVDVLLMHVLLKAVSDKSALLVIGDVDQLPSVGPGQVLADMIASGVIPVVRLTEVFRQAAQSQIIVNAHRINQGVMPDLRKPEAESDFYFVEADNPEAAVPRIIELVKSRIPRRFGLDPVRDIQVLCPMNRGGVGARSLNIELQAALNPAGERKVERFGWTFAPGDKVMQIENDYDKEVYNLSLIHI
;
A
#
# COMPACT_ATOMS: atom_id res chain seq x y z
N MET A 1 8.56 -5.33 -9.20
CA MET A 1 8.55 -4.30 -10.24
C MET A 1 9.83 -4.47 -11.05
N VAL A 2 9.70 -4.62 -12.37
CA VAL A 2 10.82 -4.90 -13.28
C VAL A 2 11.22 -3.61 -13.97
N ASP A 3 12.47 -3.19 -13.79
CA ASP A 3 13.07 -2.06 -14.50
C ASP A 3 13.76 -2.51 -15.79
N VAL A 4 14.33 -1.57 -16.54
CA VAL A 4 15.01 -1.84 -17.83
C VAL A 4 16.21 -2.77 -17.63
N LEU A 5 16.98 -2.60 -16.57
CA LEU A 5 18.18 -3.40 -16.32
C LEU A 5 17.81 -4.84 -16.03
N LEU A 6 16.84 -5.06 -15.16
CA LEU A 6 16.34 -6.39 -14.81
C LEU A 6 15.68 -7.07 -16.01
N MET A 7 14.87 -6.35 -16.80
CA MET A 7 14.28 -6.89 -18.03
C MET A 7 15.36 -7.29 -19.03
N HIS A 8 16.40 -6.51 -19.20
CA HIS A 8 17.52 -6.84 -20.09
C HIS A 8 18.21 -8.15 -19.68
N VAL A 9 18.48 -8.34 -18.39
CA VAL A 9 19.07 -9.58 -17.87
C VAL A 9 18.12 -10.75 -18.04
N LEU A 10 16.83 -10.56 -17.76
CA LEU A 10 15.79 -11.57 -17.94
C LEU A 10 15.74 -12.04 -19.41
N LEU A 11 15.66 -11.11 -20.35
CA LEU A 11 15.60 -11.45 -21.78
C LEU A 11 16.83 -12.19 -22.28
N LYS A 12 18.01 -11.91 -21.73
CA LYS A 12 19.23 -12.70 -22.04
C LYS A 12 19.20 -14.13 -21.48
N ALA A 13 18.49 -14.34 -20.39
CA ALA A 13 18.38 -15.65 -19.75
C ALA A 13 17.27 -16.53 -20.34
N VAL A 14 16.28 -15.92 -21.00
CA VAL A 14 15.17 -16.66 -21.62
C VAL A 14 15.67 -17.31 -22.93
N SER A 15 15.42 -18.60 -23.07
CA SER A 15 15.77 -19.34 -24.29
C SER A 15 14.93 -18.91 -25.49
N ASP A 16 15.52 -18.89 -26.69
CA ASP A 16 14.83 -18.59 -27.94
C ASP A 16 13.65 -19.55 -28.27
N LYS A 17 13.59 -20.70 -27.57
CA LYS A 17 12.51 -21.67 -27.69
C LYS A 17 11.40 -21.49 -26.66
N SER A 18 11.52 -20.49 -25.81
CA SER A 18 10.54 -20.21 -24.74
C SER A 18 9.56 -19.11 -25.14
N ALA A 19 8.33 -19.20 -24.66
CA ALA A 19 7.38 -18.10 -24.70
C ALA A 19 7.47 -17.31 -23.38
N LEU A 20 7.49 -15.98 -23.48
CA LEU A 20 7.44 -15.10 -22.33
C LEU A 20 6.08 -14.41 -22.27
N LEU A 21 5.36 -14.61 -21.17
CA LEU A 21 4.13 -13.90 -20.85
C LEU A 21 4.43 -12.88 -19.73
N VAL A 22 4.22 -11.60 -20.02
CA VAL A 22 4.35 -10.52 -19.04
C VAL A 22 2.96 -10.11 -18.58
N ILE A 23 2.72 -10.16 -17.28
CA ILE A 23 1.43 -9.78 -16.65
C ILE A 23 1.71 -8.65 -15.68
N GLY A 24 0.89 -7.59 -15.69
CA GLY A 24 1.02 -6.48 -14.78
C GLY A 24 -0.08 -5.43 -14.96
N ASP A 25 0.04 -4.36 -14.20
CA ASP A 25 -0.89 -3.25 -14.16
C ASP A 25 -0.11 -1.96 -14.40
N VAL A 26 -0.41 -1.28 -15.51
CA VAL A 26 0.27 -0.02 -15.91
C VAL A 26 -0.16 1.18 -15.08
N ASP A 27 -1.29 1.07 -14.39
CA ASP A 27 -1.84 2.14 -13.56
C ASP A 27 -1.26 2.12 -12.13
N GLN A 28 -0.53 1.05 -11.77
CA GLN A 28 0.23 0.98 -10.52
C GLN A 28 1.55 1.75 -10.61
N LEU A 29 2.13 2.02 -9.43
CA LEU A 29 3.42 2.72 -9.35
C LEU A 29 4.49 2.04 -10.19
N PRO A 30 5.29 2.82 -10.95
CA PRO A 30 6.38 2.29 -11.76
C PRO A 30 7.49 1.67 -10.88
N SER A 31 8.44 1.00 -11.54
CA SER A 31 9.66 0.52 -10.86
C SER A 31 10.46 1.69 -10.28
N VAL A 32 11.18 1.43 -9.17
CA VAL A 32 12.11 2.42 -8.60
C VAL A 32 13.33 2.61 -9.49
N GLY A 33 13.74 1.56 -10.22
CA GLY A 33 14.80 1.62 -11.23
C GLY A 33 14.34 2.27 -12.54
N PRO A 34 15.25 2.54 -13.48
CA PRO A 34 14.98 3.29 -14.68
C PRO A 34 14.00 2.60 -15.63
N GLY A 35 13.09 3.39 -16.21
CA GLY A 35 12.15 3.00 -17.27
C GLY A 35 10.83 2.44 -16.77
N GLN A 36 9.85 2.40 -17.68
CA GLN A 36 8.50 1.88 -17.43
C GLN A 36 8.24 0.68 -18.37
N VAL A 37 8.98 -0.39 -18.15
CA VAL A 37 9.09 -1.52 -19.09
C VAL A 37 7.73 -2.01 -19.62
N LEU A 38 6.75 -2.27 -18.74
CA LEU A 38 5.44 -2.74 -19.17
C LEU A 38 4.70 -1.71 -20.02
N ALA A 39 4.69 -0.45 -19.60
CA ALA A 39 4.05 0.63 -20.35
C ALA A 39 4.72 0.85 -21.71
N ASP A 40 6.07 0.84 -21.75
CA ASP A 40 6.85 1.01 -22.96
C ASP A 40 6.64 -0.16 -23.95
N MET A 41 6.60 -1.40 -23.44
CA MET A 41 6.29 -2.59 -24.24
C MET A 41 4.90 -2.48 -24.88
N ILE A 42 3.90 -2.06 -24.13
CA ILE A 42 2.53 -1.85 -24.63
C ILE A 42 2.50 -0.73 -25.67
N ALA A 43 3.15 0.39 -25.40
CA ALA A 43 3.17 1.57 -26.27
C ALA A 43 3.92 1.31 -27.58
N SER A 44 4.87 0.37 -27.60
CA SER A 44 5.65 0.01 -28.80
C SER A 44 4.78 -0.55 -29.93
N GLY A 45 3.64 -1.17 -29.61
CA GLY A 45 2.77 -1.85 -30.58
C GLY A 45 3.37 -3.08 -31.26
N VAL A 46 4.58 -3.49 -30.88
CA VAL A 46 5.30 -4.63 -31.49
C VAL A 46 4.87 -5.95 -30.85
N ILE A 47 4.44 -5.94 -29.61
CA ILE A 47 4.10 -7.13 -28.84
C ILE A 47 2.57 -7.26 -28.76
N PRO A 48 2.01 -8.47 -28.95
CA PRO A 48 0.58 -8.69 -28.75
C PRO A 48 0.17 -8.36 -27.32
N VAL A 49 -0.87 -7.55 -27.15
CA VAL A 49 -1.36 -7.08 -25.85
C VAL A 49 -2.83 -7.42 -25.67
N VAL A 50 -3.16 -8.01 -24.54
CA VAL A 50 -4.54 -8.19 -24.09
C VAL A 50 -4.76 -7.30 -22.86
N ARG A 51 -5.75 -6.43 -22.91
CA ARG A 51 -6.15 -5.58 -21.78
C ARG A 51 -7.46 -6.07 -21.19
N LEU A 52 -7.49 -6.25 -19.88
CA LEU A 52 -8.71 -6.47 -19.14
C LEU A 52 -9.31 -5.10 -18.80
N THR A 53 -10.44 -4.77 -19.39
CA THR A 53 -11.09 -3.45 -19.26
C THR A 53 -12.42 -3.52 -18.52
N GLU A 54 -12.97 -4.73 -18.33
CA GLU A 54 -14.24 -4.89 -17.67
C GLU A 54 -14.06 -5.09 -16.16
N VAL A 55 -14.75 -4.25 -15.40
CA VAL A 55 -14.86 -4.38 -13.94
C VAL A 55 -16.04 -5.30 -13.63
N PHE A 56 -15.81 -6.35 -12.86
CA PHE A 56 -16.88 -7.26 -12.43
C PHE A 56 -18.00 -6.47 -11.75
N ARG A 57 -19.27 -6.88 -11.96
CA ARG A 57 -20.47 -6.17 -11.43
C ARG A 57 -20.38 -5.87 -9.93
N GLN A 58 -19.86 -6.79 -9.13
CA GLN A 58 -19.67 -6.57 -7.69
C GLN A 58 -18.63 -5.48 -7.38
N ALA A 59 -17.57 -5.41 -8.16
CA ALA A 59 -16.54 -4.38 -8.03
C ALA A 59 -17.00 -3.02 -8.57
N ALA A 60 -17.93 -2.98 -9.53
CA ALA A 60 -18.50 -1.74 -10.04
C ALA A 60 -19.37 -0.98 -9.00
N GLN A 61 -19.81 -1.64 -7.93
CA GLN A 61 -20.50 -1.02 -6.79
C GLN A 61 -19.55 -0.49 -5.71
N SER A 62 -18.28 -0.90 -5.75
CA SER A 62 -17.25 -0.43 -4.82
C SER A 62 -16.90 1.03 -5.09
N GLN A 63 -17.08 1.87 -4.08
CA GLN A 63 -16.68 3.29 -4.16
C GLN A 63 -15.15 3.44 -4.16
N ILE A 64 -14.41 2.48 -3.60
CA ILE A 64 -12.95 2.43 -3.71
C ILE A 64 -12.55 2.31 -5.18
N ILE A 65 -13.13 1.38 -5.92
CA ILE A 65 -12.80 1.13 -7.34
C ILE A 65 -13.24 2.31 -8.21
N VAL A 66 -14.46 2.82 -8.02
CA VAL A 66 -14.96 3.97 -8.77
C VAL A 66 -14.05 5.19 -8.57
N ASN A 67 -13.67 5.48 -7.32
CA ASN A 67 -12.80 6.61 -7.02
C ASN A 67 -11.35 6.38 -7.49
N ALA A 68 -10.84 5.16 -7.46
CA ALA A 68 -9.54 4.83 -8.03
C ALA A 68 -9.48 5.12 -9.53
N HIS A 69 -10.49 4.72 -10.29
CA HIS A 69 -10.59 5.05 -11.71
C HIS A 69 -10.68 6.56 -11.98
N ARG A 70 -11.46 7.30 -11.17
CA ARG A 70 -11.53 8.76 -11.27
C ARG A 70 -10.16 9.40 -11.06
N ILE A 71 -9.45 8.99 -10.01
CA ILE A 71 -8.09 9.51 -9.71
C ILE A 71 -7.12 9.19 -10.87
N ASN A 72 -7.17 7.99 -11.41
CA ASN A 72 -6.31 7.58 -12.52
C ASN A 72 -6.58 8.40 -13.80
N GLN A 73 -7.80 8.86 -14.00
CA GLN A 73 -8.20 9.75 -15.09
C GLN A 73 -7.95 11.23 -14.80
N GLY A 74 -7.36 11.58 -13.65
CA GLY A 74 -7.15 12.96 -13.22
C GLY A 74 -8.44 13.65 -12.75
N VAL A 75 -9.50 12.90 -12.46
CA VAL A 75 -10.79 13.41 -11.98
C VAL A 75 -10.84 13.31 -10.46
N MET A 76 -11.35 14.37 -9.80
CA MET A 76 -11.53 14.39 -8.35
C MET A 76 -12.43 13.22 -7.90
N PRO A 77 -12.01 12.42 -6.90
CA PRO A 77 -12.86 11.39 -6.31
C PRO A 77 -14.10 11.99 -5.67
N ASP A 78 -15.14 11.17 -5.48
CA ASP A 78 -16.33 11.60 -4.77
C ASP A 78 -16.06 11.58 -3.26
N LEU A 79 -15.95 12.76 -2.67
CA LEU A 79 -15.62 12.98 -1.26
C LEU A 79 -16.86 13.18 -0.38
N ARG A 80 -18.07 13.12 -0.95
CA ARG A 80 -19.31 13.31 -0.21
C ARG A 80 -19.50 12.19 0.81
N LYS A 81 -20.13 12.55 1.93
CA LYS A 81 -20.51 11.57 2.94
C LYS A 81 -21.51 10.58 2.31
N PRO A 82 -21.25 9.27 2.35
CA PRO A 82 -22.16 8.29 1.79
C PRO A 82 -23.50 8.28 2.57
N GLU A 83 -24.61 8.18 1.85
CA GLU A 83 -25.97 8.10 2.42
C GLU A 83 -26.27 6.70 2.98
N ALA A 84 -25.60 5.68 2.45
CA ALA A 84 -25.72 4.28 2.87
C ALA A 84 -24.35 3.72 3.29
N GLU A 85 -24.30 2.42 3.54
CA GLU A 85 -23.05 1.71 3.79
C GLU A 85 -22.13 1.78 2.55
N SER A 86 -20.88 2.10 2.76
CA SER A 86 -19.88 2.29 1.72
C SER A 86 -18.55 1.68 2.17
N ASP A 87 -17.72 1.34 1.20
CA ASP A 87 -16.35 0.90 1.40
C ASP A 87 -15.33 2.06 1.32
N PHE A 88 -15.78 3.27 0.97
CA PHE A 88 -14.95 4.47 0.88
C PHE A 88 -15.52 5.59 1.74
N TYR A 89 -14.67 6.18 2.59
CA TYR A 89 -15.02 7.30 3.46
C TYR A 89 -13.93 8.37 3.40
N PHE A 90 -14.32 9.61 3.14
CA PHE A 90 -13.42 10.75 3.24
C PHE A 90 -13.59 11.43 4.61
N VAL A 91 -12.48 11.68 5.28
CA VAL A 91 -12.44 12.42 6.55
C VAL A 91 -11.51 13.61 6.39
N GLU A 92 -12.10 14.79 6.38
CA GLU A 92 -11.38 16.04 6.21
C GLU A 92 -10.53 16.37 7.45
N ALA A 93 -9.34 16.93 7.23
CA ALA A 93 -8.50 17.50 8.25
C ALA A 93 -7.86 18.79 7.72
N ASP A 94 -7.99 19.89 8.48
CA ASP A 94 -7.58 21.23 8.04
C ASP A 94 -6.06 21.37 7.92
N ASN A 95 -5.33 20.61 8.72
CA ASN A 95 -3.87 20.65 8.78
C ASN A 95 -3.30 19.30 9.29
N PRO A 96 -1.98 19.07 9.18
CA PRO A 96 -1.34 17.87 9.68
C PRO A 96 -1.53 17.63 11.19
N GLU A 97 -1.54 18.67 11.98
CA GLU A 97 -1.71 18.62 13.44
C GLU A 97 -3.10 18.10 13.83
N ALA A 98 -4.13 18.46 13.06
CA ALA A 98 -5.49 17.96 13.24
C ALA A 98 -5.66 16.52 12.66
N ALA A 99 -4.86 16.16 11.66
CA ALA A 99 -4.95 14.84 11.00
C ALA A 99 -4.48 13.71 11.91
N VAL A 100 -3.38 13.88 12.65
CA VAL A 100 -2.79 12.84 13.51
C VAL A 100 -3.79 12.31 14.54
N PRO A 101 -4.40 13.12 15.41
CA PRO A 101 -5.37 12.62 16.39
C PRO A 101 -6.61 11.99 15.73
N ARG A 102 -7.03 12.47 14.56
CA ARG A 102 -8.13 11.85 13.80
C ARG A 102 -7.76 10.45 13.28
N ILE A 103 -6.54 10.28 12.75
CA ILE A 103 -6.05 8.97 12.32
C ILE A 103 -6.01 8.01 13.50
N ILE A 104 -5.47 8.44 14.64
CA ILE A 104 -5.42 7.62 15.86
C ILE A 104 -6.82 7.22 16.32
N GLU A 105 -7.76 8.16 16.38
CA GLU A 105 -9.15 7.89 16.76
C GLU A 105 -9.82 6.89 15.80
N LEU A 106 -9.61 7.07 14.49
CA LEU A 106 -10.15 6.17 13.47
C LEU A 106 -9.63 4.75 13.67
N VAL A 107 -8.31 4.58 13.78
CA VAL A 107 -7.67 3.26 13.87
C VAL A 107 -7.97 2.60 15.22
N LYS A 108 -7.88 3.34 16.32
CA LYS A 108 -8.05 2.79 17.68
C LYS A 108 -9.50 2.47 18.03
N SER A 109 -10.45 3.26 17.52
CA SER A 109 -11.81 3.24 18.05
C SER A 109 -12.91 3.16 17.00
N ARG A 110 -12.94 4.06 16.02
CA ARG A 110 -14.09 4.19 15.12
C ARG A 110 -14.23 3.04 14.14
N ILE A 111 -13.13 2.68 13.45
CA ILE A 111 -13.11 1.56 12.51
C ILE A 111 -13.35 0.23 13.25
N PRO A 112 -12.63 -0.09 14.35
CA PRO A 112 -12.89 -1.29 15.13
C PRO A 112 -14.35 -1.44 15.59
N ARG A 113 -14.92 -0.39 16.14
CA ARG A 113 -16.32 -0.42 16.63
C ARG A 113 -17.34 -0.59 15.51
N ARG A 114 -17.09 0.00 14.34
CA ARG A 114 -18.03 -0.04 13.22
C ARG A 114 -17.97 -1.35 12.45
N PHE A 115 -16.77 -1.89 12.24
CA PHE A 115 -16.53 -3.01 11.34
C PHE A 115 -16.10 -4.30 12.06
N GLY A 116 -15.90 -4.27 13.37
CA GLY A 116 -15.45 -5.44 14.14
C GLY A 116 -14.00 -5.83 13.87
N LEU A 117 -13.16 -4.89 13.42
CA LEU A 117 -11.77 -5.12 13.02
C LEU A 117 -10.81 -4.91 14.20
N ASP A 118 -9.75 -5.73 14.25
CA ASP A 118 -8.64 -5.52 15.18
C ASP A 118 -7.74 -4.36 14.71
N PRO A 119 -7.47 -3.36 15.56
CA PRO A 119 -6.71 -2.18 15.17
C PRO A 119 -5.27 -2.45 14.73
N VAL A 120 -4.65 -3.52 15.23
CA VAL A 120 -3.27 -3.87 14.89
C VAL A 120 -3.23 -4.87 13.74
N ARG A 121 -4.08 -5.90 13.77
CA ARG A 121 -4.05 -6.98 12.78
C ARG A 121 -4.69 -6.61 11.46
N ASP A 122 -5.88 -5.99 11.53
CA ASP A 122 -6.75 -5.86 10.35
C ASP A 122 -6.67 -4.48 9.71
N ILE A 123 -6.11 -3.47 10.40
CA ILE A 123 -6.04 -2.09 9.89
C ILE A 123 -4.61 -1.76 9.46
N GLN A 124 -4.48 -1.16 8.27
CA GLN A 124 -3.21 -0.66 7.76
C GLN A 124 -3.34 0.83 7.44
N VAL A 125 -2.45 1.64 8.02
CA VAL A 125 -2.30 3.05 7.68
C VAL A 125 -1.26 3.19 6.58
N LEU A 126 -1.62 3.86 5.49
CA LEU A 126 -0.73 4.19 4.40
C LEU A 126 -0.48 5.69 4.38
N CYS A 127 0.77 6.10 4.21
CA CYS A 127 1.15 7.50 4.09
C CYS A 127 2.07 7.72 2.88
N PRO A 128 1.90 8.84 2.16
CA PRO A 128 2.68 9.13 0.97
C PRO A 128 4.12 9.56 1.29
N MET A 129 4.44 9.87 2.54
CA MET A 129 5.74 10.42 2.97
C MET A 129 6.28 9.69 4.20
N ASN A 130 7.62 9.62 4.31
CA ASN A 130 8.29 9.07 5.48
C ASN A 130 8.52 10.09 6.60
N ARG A 131 8.66 11.38 6.24
CA ARG A 131 8.97 12.48 7.15
C ARG A 131 7.80 13.44 7.26
N GLY A 132 7.80 14.30 8.31
CA GLY A 132 6.73 15.24 8.60
C GLY A 132 5.75 14.72 9.67
N GLY A 133 4.85 15.56 10.14
CA GLY A 133 3.92 15.24 11.23
C GLY A 133 2.99 14.06 10.93
N VAL A 134 2.51 13.96 9.69
CA VAL A 134 1.70 12.83 9.18
C VAL A 134 2.50 11.82 8.37
N GLY A 135 3.84 11.87 8.43
CA GLY A 135 4.70 10.89 7.79
C GLY A 135 4.77 9.57 8.55
N ALA A 136 5.19 8.49 7.87
CA ALA A 136 5.21 7.15 8.43
C ALA A 136 6.00 7.06 9.75
N ARG A 137 7.10 7.80 9.87
CA ARG A 137 7.92 7.81 11.10
C ARG A 137 7.15 8.34 12.30
N SER A 138 6.53 9.50 12.18
CA SER A 138 5.78 10.13 13.27
C SER A 138 4.54 9.32 13.60
N LEU A 139 3.79 8.88 12.59
CA LEU A 139 2.59 8.07 12.79
C LEU A 139 2.87 6.72 13.43
N ASN A 140 4.00 6.07 13.13
CA ASN A 140 4.37 4.81 13.80
C ASN A 140 4.57 5.01 15.30
N ILE A 141 5.23 6.10 15.73
CA ILE A 141 5.44 6.41 17.15
C ILE A 141 4.09 6.66 17.83
N GLU A 142 3.26 7.51 17.25
CA GLU A 142 1.96 7.87 17.81
C GLU A 142 0.99 6.68 17.85
N LEU A 143 0.94 5.87 16.80
CA LEU A 143 0.10 4.68 16.74
C LEU A 143 0.59 3.61 17.72
N GLN A 144 1.90 3.37 17.85
CA GLN A 144 2.43 2.45 18.84
C GLN A 144 2.05 2.89 20.25
N ALA A 145 2.26 4.16 20.59
CA ALA A 145 1.87 4.70 21.90
C ALA A 145 0.36 4.55 22.18
N ALA A 146 -0.48 4.66 21.15
CA ALA A 146 -1.93 4.58 21.29
C ALA A 146 -2.49 3.15 21.32
N LEU A 147 -1.89 2.22 20.56
CA LEU A 147 -2.40 0.86 20.33
C LEU A 147 -1.67 -0.20 21.17
N ASN A 148 -0.35 -0.08 21.29
CA ASN A 148 0.51 -1.04 21.98
C ASN A 148 1.65 -0.30 22.68
N PRO A 149 1.35 0.44 23.77
CA PRO A 149 2.36 1.18 24.51
C PRO A 149 3.46 0.22 25.01
N ALA A 150 4.71 0.52 24.66
CA ALA A 150 5.86 -0.31 25.00
C ALA A 150 6.01 -0.42 26.53
N GLY A 151 5.91 -1.65 27.01
CA GLY A 151 6.14 -2.02 28.41
C GLY A 151 7.63 -2.20 28.72
N GLU A 152 7.92 -2.99 29.78
CA GLU A 152 9.30 -3.32 30.16
C GLU A 152 10.02 -4.20 29.10
N ARG A 153 9.27 -5.06 28.40
CA ARG A 153 9.80 -5.93 27.35
C ARG A 153 9.79 -5.17 26.01
N LYS A 154 10.89 -4.51 25.72
CA LYS A 154 11.09 -3.77 24.47
C LYS A 154 12.52 -3.86 23.99
N VAL A 155 12.73 -3.67 22.71
CA VAL A 155 14.05 -3.54 22.08
C VAL A 155 14.11 -2.19 21.38
N GLU A 156 15.16 -1.42 21.64
CA GLU A 156 15.42 -0.15 20.98
C GLU A 156 16.58 -0.32 19.99
N ARG A 157 16.31 -0.11 18.69
CA ARG A 157 17.32 -0.18 17.63
C ARG A 157 17.06 0.85 16.56
N PHE A 158 18.13 1.47 16.08
CA PHE A 158 18.08 2.44 14.96
C PHE A 158 17.08 3.59 15.17
N GLY A 159 16.86 3.98 16.42
CA GLY A 159 15.89 5.02 16.77
C GLY A 159 14.43 4.57 16.73
N TRP A 160 14.19 3.26 16.72
CA TRP A 160 12.88 2.63 16.82
C TRP A 160 12.76 1.82 18.10
N THR A 161 11.53 1.78 18.63
CA THR A 161 11.16 0.89 19.72
C THR A 161 10.30 -0.24 19.15
N PHE A 162 10.65 -1.48 19.50
CA PHE A 162 9.89 -2.67 19.14
C PHE A 162 9.42 -3.36 20.41
N ALA A 163 8.16 -3.74 20.47
CA ALA A 163 7.57 -4.41 21.61
C ALA A 163 6.73 -5.63 21.17
N PRO A 164 6.58 -6.66 22.02
CA PRO A 164 5.64 -7.73 21.73
C PRO A 164 4.23 -7.19 21.49
N GLY A 165 3.56 -7.66 20.46
CA GLY A 165 2.25 -7.15 20.01
C GLY A 165 2.34 -6.11 18.88
N ASP A 166 3.52 -5.63 18.51
CA ASP A 166 3.67 -4.76 17.35
C ASP A 166 3.49 -5.51 16.04
N LYS A 167 2.91 -4.82 15.07
CA LYS A 167 2.95 -5.20 13.65
C LYS A 167 4.13 -4.49 12.99
N VAL A 168 5.07 -5.27 12.49
CA VAL A 168 6.29 -4.77 11.84
C VAL A 168 6.35 -5.21 10.39
N MET A 169 7.06 -4.46 9.56
CA MET A 169 7.30 -4.81 8.17
C MET A 169 8.78 -5.12 7.95
N GLN A 170 9.05 -6.27 7.35
CA GLN A 170 10.39 -6.61 6.90
C GLN A 170 10.79 -5.71 5.73
N ILE A 171 11.96 -5.09 5.78
CA ILE A 171 12.43 -4.14 4.74
C ILE A 171 13.47 -4.73 3.79
N GLU A 172 13.97 -5.94 4.09
CA GLU A 172 14.94 -6.68 3.27
C GLU A 172 14.57 -8.17 3.27
N ASN A 173 14.99 -8.90 2.23
CA ASN A 173 14.82 -10.36 2.22
C ASN A 173 15.82 -10.99 3.21
N ASP A 174 15.33 -11.90 4.04
CA ASP A 174 16.15 -12.81 4.86
C ASP A 174 15.71 -14.24 4.52
N TYR A 175 16.43 -14.83 3.56
CA TYR A 175 16.10 -16.17 3.03
C TYR A 175 16.32 -17.27 4.07
N ASP A 176 17.26 -17.08 5.00
CA ASP A 176 17.56 -18.04 6.05
C ASP A 176 16.43 -18.16 7.08
N LYS A 177 15.67 -17.08 7.25
CA LYS A 177 14.50 -17.02 8.13
C LYS A 177 13.18 -17.10 7.40
N GLU A 178 13.20 -17.29 6.09
CA GLU A 178 12.01 -17.32 5.23
C GLU A 178 11.10 -16.08 5.35
N VAL A 179 11.72 -14.91 5.63
CA VAL A 179 11.01 -13.63 5.65
C VAL A 179 11.47 -12.75 4.50
N TYR A 180 10.49 -12.11 3.86
CA TYR A 180 10.73 -11.39 2.62
C TYR A 180 10.43 -9.91 2.78
N ASN A 181 11.03 -9.11 1.91
CA ASN A 181 10.75 -7.68 1.84
C ASN A 181 9.24 -7.44 1.70
N LEU A 182 8.71 -6.50 2.46
CA LEU A 182 7.30 -6.13 2.61
C LEU A 182 6.42 -7.17 3.35
N SER A 183 6.97 -8.26 3.86
CA SER A 183 6.22 -9.15 4.75
C SER A 183 5.82 -8.42 6.03
N LEU A 184 4.55 -8.50 6.39
CA LEU A 184 4.02 -8.01 7.67
C LEU A 184 4.08 -9.11 8.72
N ILE A 185 4.69 -8.80 9.86
CA ILE A 185 4.95 -9.75 10.95
C ILE A 185 4.38 -9.16 12.24
N HIS A 186 3.68 -9.98 13.02
CA HIS A 186 3.24 -9.65 14.38
C HIS A 186 4.22 -10.27 15.38
N ILE A 187 4.86 -9.45 16.17
CA ILE A 187 5.84 -9.89 17.17
C ILE A 187 5.27 -9.96 18.57
#